data_95c3edfc89f5e43c29ba641f5b373752
#
_entry.id   95c3edfc89f5e43c29ba641f5b373752
#
_cell.length_a   1.000
_cell.length_b   1.000
_cell.length_c   1.000
_cell.angle_alpha   90.00
_cell.angle_beta   90.00
_cell.angle_gamma   90.00
#
_symmetry.space_group_name_H-M   'P 1'
#
loop_
_entity.id
_entity.type
_entity.pdbx_description
1 polymer ?
#
loop_
_entity_poly.entity_id
_entity_poly.type
_entity_poly.pdbx_seq_one_letter_code
_entity_poly.pdbx_strand_id
1 'polypeptide(L)'
;MKNTFFFVLFISAIVALFAIAFSFAQDQGIDGKKIFVEAKCTSCHTVTSMEITSTKDEAIDLSNVGALKDAQLMKSYLMKEAKINDKEHKMKFKGTDEELNGLVNWLLTLKT
;
A
#
# COMPACT_ATOMS: atom_id res chain seq x y z
N MET A 1 -34.37 -36.65 9.11
CA MET A 1 -32.92 -36.76 9.30
C MET A 1 -32.14 -36.41 8.03
N LYS A 2 -32.53 -36.87 6.86
CA LYS A 2 -31.83 -36.53 5.59
C LYS A 2 -31.85 -35.05 5.30
N ASN A 3 -32.95 -34.36 5.58
CA ASN A 3 -33.09 -32.92 5.31
C ASN A 3 -32.18 -32.05 6.22
N THR A 4 -31.95 -32.49 7.45
CA THR A 4 -31.09 -31.77 8.39
C THR A 4 -29.63 -31.84 7.96
N PHE A 5 -29.19 -32.96 7.43
CA PHE A 5 -27.84 -33.16 6.92
C PHE A 5 -27.53 -32.23 5.73
N PHE A 6 -28.43 -32.19 4.74
CA PHE A 6 -28.31 -31.29 3.61
C PHE A 6 -28.36 -29.82 4.02
N PHE A 7 -29.17 -29.48 4.97
CA PHE A 7 -29.30 -28.12 5.51
C PHE A 7 -27.97 -27.65 6.14
N VAL A 8 -27.36 -28.52 6.97
CA VAL A 8 -26.08 -28.23 7.62
C VAL A 8 -24.98 -28.09 6.59
N LEU A 9 -24.93 -28.95 5.58
CA LEU A 9 -23.95 -28.84 4.49
C LEU A 9 -24.11 -27.53 3.70
N PHE A 10 -25.35 -27.14 3.41
CA PHE A 10 -25.65 -25.93 2.67
C PHE A 10 -25.21 -24.68 3.45
N ILE A 11 -25.51 -24.60 4.74
CA ILE A 11 -25.09 -23.48 5.61
C ILE A 11 -23.56 -23.44 5.71
N SER A 12 -22.90 -24.58 5.87
CA SER A 12 -21.44 -24.66 5.96
C SER A 12 -20.78 -24.13 4.68
N ALA A 13 -21.34 -24.45 3.51
CA ALA A 13 -20.84 -23.96 2.22
C ALA A 13 -20.97 -22.43 2.11
N ILE A 14 -22.11 -21.87 2.55
CA ILE A 14 -22.33 -20.41 2.55
C ILE A 14 -21.33 -19.71 3.46
N VAL A 15 -21.12 -20.22 4.68
CA VAL A 15 -20.18 -19.64 5.64
C VAL A 15 -18.75 -19.65 5.08
N ALA A 16 -18.34 -20.75 4.44
CA ALA A 16 -17.03 -20.86 3.82
C ALA A 16 -16.84 -19.83 2.68
N LEU A 17 -17.87 -19.65 1.84
CA LEU A 17 -17.84 -18.66 0.76
C LEU A 17 -17.72 -17.23 1.30
N PHE A 18 -18.45 -16.89 2.36
CA PHE A 18 -18.35 -15.58 3.01
C PHE A 18 -16.97 -15.33 3.59
N ALA A 19 -16.35 -16.33 4.22
CA ALA A 19 -15.01 -16.19 4.78
C ALA A 19 -13.97 -15.89 3.70
N ILE A 20 -14.03 -16.57 2.55
CA ILE A 20 -13.15 -16.35 1.42
C ILE A 20 -13.35 -14.94 0.83
N ALA A 21 -14.60 -14.55 0.59
CA ALA A 21 -14.93 -13.21 0.06
C ALA A 21 -14.44 -12.10 0.97
N PHE A 22 -14.58 -12.26 2.28
CA PHE A 22 -14.14 -11.28 3.27
C PHE A 22 -12.62 -11.12 3.28
N SER A 23 -11.87 -12.23 3.13
CA SER A 23 -10.40 -12.19 3.04
C SER A 23 -9.93 -11.41 1.81
N PHE A 24 -10.53 -11.64 0.66
CA PHE A 24 -10.20 -10.91 -0.56
C PHE A 24 -10.54 -9.42 -0.44
N ALA A 25 -11.66 -9.09 0.18
CA ALA A 25 -12.06 -7.70 0.38
C ALA A 25 -11.09 -6.94 1.27
N GLN A 26 -10.50 -7.57 2.28
CA GLN A 26 -9.48 -6.95 3.13
C GLN A 26 -8.19 -6.64 2.36
N ASP A 27 -7.75 -7.55 1.49
CA ASP A 27 -6.54 -7.36 0.69
C ASP A 27 -6.71 -6.23 -0.34
N GLN A 28 -7.93 -5.98 -0.80
CA GLN A 28 -8.24 -4.93 -1.77
C GLN A 28 -8.52 -3.57 -1.11
N GLY A 29 -8.60 -3.52 0.23
CA GLY A 29 -9.02 -2.33 0.97
C GLY A 29 -7.99 -1.20 1.04
N ILE A 30 -6.71 -1.47 0.76
CA ILE A 30 -5.64 -0.50 0.88
C ILE A 30 -5.02 -0.22 -0.49
N ASP A 31 -5.31 0.97 -1.02
CA ASP A 31 -4.76 1.46 -2.28
C ASP A 31 -3.58 2.38 -1.99
N GLY A 32 -2.36 1.90 -2.22
CA GLY A 32 -1.13 2.65 -1.97
C GLY A 32 -1.02 3.93 -2.79
N LYS A 33 -1.51 3.91 -4.03
CA LYS A 33 -1.55 5.11 -4.88
C LYS A 33 -2.45 6.18 -4.26
N LYS A 34 -3.60 5.79 -3.77
CA LYS A 34 -4.55 6.69 -3.11
C LYS A 34 -3.94 7.29 -1.84
N ILE A 35 -3.27 6.47 -1.03
CA ILE A 35 -2.56 6.91 0.17
C ILE A 35 -1.47 7.92 -0.20
N PHE A 36 -0.71 7.67 -1.25
CA PHE A 36 0.32 8.57 -1.75
C PHE A 36 -0.25 9.97 -2.05
N VAL A 37 -1.37 10.03 -2.72
CA VAL A 37 -2.03 11.30 -3.05
C VAL A 37 -2.61 11.98 -1.80
N GLU A 38 -3.31 11.22 -0.96
CA GLU A 38 -3.96 11.73 0.24
C GLU A 38 -2.97 12.21 1.31
N ALA A 39 -1.82 11.55 1.43
CA ALA A 39 -0.75 11.94 2.35
C ALA A 39 0.07 13.13 1.83
N LYS A 40 -0.29 13.69 0.67
CA LYS A 40 0.36 14.85 0.06
C LYS A 40 1.83 14.59 -0.33
N CYS A 41 2.16 13.36 -0.64
CA CYS A 41 3.49 13.03 -1.16
C CYS A 41 3.78 13.76 -2.48
N THR A 42 2.73 14.08 -3.23
CA THR A 42 2.80 14.87 -4.47
C THR A 42 3.28 16.31 -4.25
N SER A 43 3.35 16.79 -3.01
CA SER A 43 3.92 18.10 -2.72
C SER A 43 5.43 18.16 -3.02
N CYS A 44 6.13 17.02 -2.97
CA CYS A 44 7.58 16.94 -3.19
C CYS A 44 7.98 15.88 -4.22
N HIS A 45 7.06 14.99 -4.59
CA HIS A 45 7.35 13.86 -5.47
C HIS A 45 6.42 13.79 -6.66
N THR A 46 7.00 13.43 -7.79
CA THR A 46 6.25 13.07 -8.99
C THR A 46 6.41 11.56 -9.23
N VAL A 47 5.48 10.95 -9.96
CA VAL A 47 5.60 9.57 -10.44
C VAL A 47 5.20 9.59 -11.91
N THR A 48 6.15 9.88 -12.77
CA THR A 48 5.90 10.06 -14.21
C THR A 48 5.30 8.81 -14.84
N SER A 49 5.75 7.62 -14.43
CA SER A 49 5.22 6.35 -14.95
C SER A 49 3.74 6.10 -14.63
N MET A 50 3.19 6.81 -13.64
CA MET A 50 1.79 6.71 -13.25
C MET A 50 1.01 7.99 -13.55
N GLU A 51 1.60 8.90 -14.33
CA GLU A 51 1.02 10.19 -14.69
C GLU A 51 0.68 11.07 -13.47
N ILE A 52 1.42 10.90 -12.38
CA ILE A 52 1.28 11.71 -11.18
C ILE A 52 2.32 12.82 -11.23
N THR A 53 1.85 14.07 -11.23
CA THR A 53 2.70 15.24 -11.31
C THR A 53 2.70 16.00 -9.98
N SER A 54 3.88 16.36 -9.49
CA SER A 54 4.02 17.22 -8.31
C SER A 54 3.66 18.66 -8.64
N THR A 55 3.25 19.41 -7.62
CA THR A 55 3.06 20.87 -7.70
C THR A 55 4.39 21.63 -7.63
N LYS A 56 5.48 20.94 -7.29
CA LYS A 56 6.81 21.53 -7.15
C LYS A 56 7.64 21.30 -8.40
N ASP A 57 8.32 22.35 -8.90
CA ASP A 57 9.10 22.28 -10.14
C ASP A 57 10.29 21.33 -10.06
N GLU A 58 10.95 21.22 -8.91
CA GLU A 58 12.11 20.37 -8.69
C GLU A 58 11.75 19.09 -7.92
N ALA A 59 10.62 18.48 -8.25
CA ALA A 59 10.16 17.29 -7.57
C ALA A 59 11.02 16.06 -7.92
N ILE A 60 11.24 15.21 -6.93
CA ILE A 60 11.94 13.94 -7.10
C ILE A 60 10.97 12.92 -7.70
N ASP A 61 11.34 12.34 -8.85
CA ASP A 61 10.56 11.32 -9.52
C ASP A 61 10.78 9.95 -8.85
N LEU A 62 9.70 9.34 -8.41
CA LEU A 62 9.72 8.03 -7.75
C LEU A 62 9.37 6.86 -8.68
N SER A 63 9.34 7.08 -10.00
CA SER A 63 8.95 6.05 -10.98
C SER A 63 9.78 4.77 -10.92
N ASN A 64 10.99 4.82 -10.36
CA ASN A 64 11.87 3.67 -10.23
C ASN A 64 12.26 3.35 -8.78
N VAL A 65 11.52 3.87 -7.81
CA VAL A 65 11.85 3.68 -6.39
C VAL A 65 11.75 2.21 -5.96
N GLY A 66 10.96 1.40 -6.66
CA GLY A 66 10.85 -0.04 -6.41
C GLY A 66 12.15 -0.82 -6.63
N ALA A 67 13.13 -0.24 -7.34
CA ALA A 67 14.44 -0.85 -7.50
C ALA A 67 15.20 -1.02 -6.19
N LEU A 68 14.85 -0.27 -5.15
CA LEU A 68 15.42 -0.40 -3.80
C LEU A 68 15.19 -1.79 -3.18
N LYS A 69 14.06 -2.42 -3.48
CA LYS A 69 13.69 -3.79 -3.05
C LYS A 69 13.77 -4.05 -1.54
N ASP A 70 13.66 -3.03 -0.71
CA ASP A 70 13.78 -3.15 0.74
C ASP A 70 12.59 -2.44 1.40
N ALA A 71 11.56 -3.22 1.70
CA ALA A 71 10.34 -2.71 2.32
C ALA A 71 10.60 -2.13 3.71
N GLN A 72 11.43 -2.81 4.51
CA GLN A 72 11.72 -2.38 5.87
C GLN A 72 12.48 -1.06 5.90
N LEU A 73 13.48 -0.91 5.06
CA LEU A 73 14.23 0.35 4.94
C LEU A 73 13.32 1.49 4.49
N MET A 74 12.45 1.23 3.52
CA MET A 74 11.51 2.23 3.02
C MET A 74 10.54 2.69 4.10
N LYS A 75 10.00 1.75 4.89
CA LYS A 75 9.14 2.08 6.03
C LYS A 75 9.86 2.95 7.06
N SER A 76 11.05 2.55 7.44
CA SER A 76 11.87 3.27 8.42
C SER A 76 12.25 4.66 7.92
N TYR A 77 12.56 4.77 6.65
CA TYR A 77 12.88 6.05 6.00
C TYR A 77 11.68 7.01 6.04
N LEU A 78 10.48 6.52 5.70
CA LEU A 78 9.26 7.32 5.74
C LEU A 78 8.86 7.73 7.16
N MET A 79 9.25 6.95 8.15
CA MET A 79 9.01 7.27 9.56
C MET A 79 10.14 8.09 10.19
N LYS A 80 11.12 8.50 9.40
CA LYS A 80 12.32 9.23 9.83
C LYS A 80 13.17 8.47 10.84
N GLU A 81 13.15 7.16 10.77
CA GLU A 81 13.93 6.26 11.64
C GLU A 81 15.20 5.74 10.97
N ALA A 82 15.34 5.97 9.66
CA ALA A 82 16.50 5.55 8.88
C ALA A 82 16.83 6.58 7.81
N LYS A 83 18.04 6.52 7.30
CA LYS A 83 18.54 7.39 6.22
C LYS A 83 18.74 6.57 4.95
N ILE A 84 18.53 7.21 3.81
CA ILE A 84 18.88 6.67 2.49
C ILE A 84 19.87 7.66 1.86
N ASN A 85 21.03 7.17 1.42
CA ASN A 85 22.12 8.00 0.91
C ASN A 85 22.53 9.11 1.89
N ASP A 86 22.63 8.77 3.16
CA ASP A 86 22.98 9.67 4.27
C ASP A 86 22.00 10.83 4.48
N LYS A 87 20.82 10.75 3.89
CA LYS A 87 19.77 11.77 4.01
C LYS A 87 18.52 11.23 4.67
N GLU A 88 17.97 12.02 5.56
CA GLU A 88 16.71 11.76 6.23
C GLU A 88 15.54 12.24 5.36
N HIS A 89 14.41 11.54 5.42
CA HIS A 89 13.18 12.01 4.79
C HIS A 89 12.69 13.29 5.49
N LYS A 90 12.28 14.28 4.72
CA LYS A 90 11.89 15.58 5.29
C LYS A 90 10.65 15.51 6.15
N MET A 91 9.68 14.68 5.77
CA MET A 91 8.41 14.59 6.47
C MET A 91 8.19 13.17 6.98
N LYS A 92 7.67 13.07 8.21
CA LYS A 92 7.26 11.80 8.78
C LYS A 92 5.88 11.43 8.26
N PHE A 93 5.71 10.18 7.80
CA PHE A 93 4.40 9.67 7.38
C PHE A 93 3.45 9.64 8.58
N LYS A 94 2.25 10.17 8.38
CA LYS A 94 1.19 10.21 9.39
C LYS A 94 0.02 9.36 8.91
N GLY A 95 -0.12 8.18 9.47
CA GLY A 95 -1.16 7.24 9.12
C GLY A 95 -1.01 5.99 9.94
N THR A 96 -1.84 5.00 9.68
CA THR A 96 -1.76 3.71 10.37
C THR A 96 -0.63 2.86 9.80
N ASP A 97 -0.21 1.82 10.55
CA ASP A 97 0.78 0.86 10.07
C ASP A 97 0.29 0.14 8.80
N GLU A 98 -1.00 -0.13 8.72
CA GLU A 98 -1.60 -0.77 7.55
C GLU A 98 -1.53 0.12 6.31
N GLU A 99 -1.80 1.42 6.49
CA GLU A 99 -1.65 2.40 5.42
C GLU A 99 -0.20 2.55 4.97
N LEU A 100 0.74 2.56 5.92
CA LEU A 100 2.16 2.61 5.62
C LEU A 100 2.59 1.37 4.83
N ASN A 101 2.15 0.19 5.23
CA ASN A 101 2.43 -1.05 4.52
C ASN A 101 1.87 -1.02 3.09
N GLY A 102 0.64 -0.57 2.92
CA GLY A 102 0.01 -0.43 1.61
C GLY A 102 0.74 0.55 0.71
N LEU A 103 1.14 1.68 1.26
CA LEU A 103 1.93 2.68 0.53
C LEU A 103 3.29 2.10 0.09
N VAL A 104 4.02 1.46 0.99
CA VAL A 104 5.33 0.88 0.69
C VAL A 104 5.22 -0.23 -0.34
N ASN A 105 4.23 -1.11 -0.22
CA ASN A 105 4.00 -2.17 -1.19
C ASN A 105 3.73 -1.60 -2.59
N TRP A 106 2.96 -0.54 -2.69
CA TRP A 106 2.72 0.15 -3.95
C TRP A 106 4.01 0.78 -4.50
N LEU A 107 4.77 1.49 -3.66
CA LEU A 107 6.04 2.11 -4.07
C LEU A 107 7.03 1.08 -4.60
N LEU A 108 7.06 -0.13 -4.01
CA LEU A 108 7.94 -1.21 -4.47
C LEU A 108 7.54 -1.76 -5.85
N THR A 109 6.33 -1.50 -6.31
CA THR A 109 5.90 -1.87 -7.68
C THR A 109 6.40 -0.88 -8.74
N LEU A 110 6.89 0.31 -8.34
CA LEU A 110 7.31 1.36 -9.26
C LEU A 110 8.72 1.06 -9.80
N LYS A 111 8.75 0.49 -10.99
CA LYS A 111 9.98 0.16 -11.72
C LYS A 111 9.83 0.58 -13.17
N THR A 112 10.90 1.10 -13.71
CA THR A 112 10.98 1.48 -15.13
C THR A 112 11.91 0.54 -15.89
#